data_ccd2ce39088cdf8dc0dee4475fbbe0ab
#
_entry.id   ccd2ce39088cdf8dc0dee4475fbbe0ab
#
_cell.length_a   1.000
_cell.length_b   1.000
_cell.length_c   1.000
_cell.angle_alpha   90.00
_cell.angle_beta   90.00
_cell.angle_gamma   90.00
#
_symmetry.space_group_name_H-M   'P 1'
#
loop_
_entity.id
_entity.type
_entity.pdbx_description
1 polymer ?
#
loop_
_entity_poly.entity_id
_entity_poly.type
_entity_poly.pdbx_seq_one_letter_code
_entity_poly.pdbx_strand_id
1 'polypeptide(L)'
;MKLIDHNNQPCRDWRPGVSTRMRISALTGASALSIFEQWCEPGLGAPTHWHPVEEVLTVLSGEAEIWIDGERFRASAGHSALITAKRRHGFRNSGDGELHMLAVLASPIFEAQFDDSPEVTRRWALGDGL
;
A
#
# COMPACT_ATOMS: atom_id res chain seq x y z
N MET A 1 -6.99 20.02 14.15
CA MET A 1 -7.19 18.58 14.48
C MET A 1 -8.40 18.06 13.73
N LYS A 2 -8.34 16.82 13.25
CA LYS A 2 -9.38 16.27 12.41
C LYS A 2 -9.59 14.78 12.75
N LEU A 3 -10.83 14.41 12.99
CA LEU A 3 -11.20 13.01 13.20
C LEU A 3 -11.80 12.47 11.91
N ILE A 4 -11.33 11.32 11.45
CA ILE A 4 -11.79 10.72 10.20
C ILE A 4 -12.39 9.36 10.53
N ASP A 5 -13.62 9.15 10.08
CA ASP A 5 -14.30 7.86 10.20
C ASP A 5 -14.02 7.03 8.95
N HIS A 6 -13.14 6.04 9.10
CA HIS A 6 -12.74 5.19 7.98
C HIS A 6 -13.88 4.30 7.46
N ASN A 7 -14.90 4.07 8.30
CA ASN A 7 -16.05 3.27 7.87
C ASN A 7 -16.86 3.93 6.75
N ASN A 8 -16.74 5.26 6.64
CA ASN A 8 -17.41 6.04 5.60
C ASN A 8 -16.55 6.25 4.35
N GLN A 9 -15.32 5.77 4.36
CA GLN A 9 -14.42 5.90 3.21
C GLN A 9 -14.61 4.72 2.25
N PRO A 10 -14.65 4.96 0.94
CA PRO A 10 -14.88 3.91 -0.03
C PRO A 10 -13.67 3.02 -0.21
N CYS A 11 -13.92 1.75 -0.57
CA CYS A 11 -12.90 0.85 -1.09
C CYS A 11 -12.90 0.91 -2.60
N ARG A 12 -11.72 0.82 -3.21
CA ARG A 12 -11.51 0.84 -4.66
C ARG A 12 -10.64 -0.34 -5.05
N ASP A 13 -10.99 -1.01 -6.13
CA ASP A 13 -10.12 -2.04 -6.69
C ASP A 13 -9.02 -1.34 -7.50
N TRP A 14 -7.78 -1.49 -7.04
CA TRP A 14 -6.63 -1.00 -7.80
C TRP A 14 -6.26 -1.95 -8.94
N ARG A 15 -6.59 -3.22 -8.74
CA ARG A 15 -6.55 -4.29 -9.74
C ARG A 15 -7.51 -5.38 -9.30
N PRO A 16 -7.88 -6.32 -10.17
CA PRO A 16 -8.79 -7.41 -9.77
C PRO A 16 -8.26 -8.15 -8.55
N GLY A 17 -9.12 -8.32 -7.53
CA GLY A 17 -8.78 -9.01 -6.30
C GLY A 17 -7.92 -8.23 -5.30
N VAL A 18 -7.64 -6.95 -5.56
CA VAL A 18 -6.89 -6.07 -4.64
C VAL A 18 -7.73 -4.83 -4.37
N SER A 19 -8.42 -4.83 -3.24
CA SER A 19 -9.26 -3.70 -2.81
C SER A 19 -8.45 -2.78 -1.90
N THR A 20 -8.56 -1.48 -2.11
CA THR A 20 -7.79 -0.47 -1.37
C THR A 20 -8.71 0.58 -0.77
N ARG A 21 -8.45 0.93 0.48
CA ARG A 21 -9.11 2.05 1.15
C ARG A 21 -8.06 3.05 1.62
N MET A 22 -8.13 4.28 1.10
CA MET A 22 -7.32 5.39 1.58
C MET A 22 -7.87 5.84 2.93
N ARG A 23 -7.02 5.85 3.95
CA ARG A 23 -7.38 6.34 5.27
C ARG A 23 -7.00 7.80 5.47
N ILE A 24 -5.75 8.12 5.17
CA ILE A 24 -5.17 9.46 5.36
C ILE A 24 -4.34 9.78 4.13
N SER A 25 -4.50 10.99 3.60
CA SER A 25 -3.70 11.50 2.49
C SER A 25 -3.85 13.01 2.39
N ALA A 26 -3.30 13.61 1.34
CA ALA A 26 -3.53 15.02 1.05
C ALA A 26 -5.04 15.32 0.95
N LEU A 27 -5.83 14.38 0.44
CA LEU A 27 -7.29 14.56 0.31
C LEU A 27 -8.00 14.67 1.65
N THR A 28 -7.43 14.14 2.72
CA THR A 28 -7.97 14.29 4.09
C THR A 28 -7.25 15.36 4.90
N GLY A 29 -6.29 16.07 4.29
CA GLY A 29 -5.60 17.18 4.91
C GLY A 29 -4.21 16.91 5.44
N ALA A 30 -3.65 15.72 5.19
CA ALA A 30 -2.29 15.40 5.60
C ALA A 30 -1.27 16.19 4.79
N SER A 31 -0.16 16.55 5.42
CA SER A 31 0.94 17.29 4.78
C SER A 31 2.23 16.48 4.64
N ALA A 32 2.35 15.35 5.34
CA ALA A 32 3.61 14.63 5.42
C ALA A 32 3.51 13.13 5.20
N LEU A 33 2.33 12.55 5.28
CA LEU A 33 2.19 11.11 5.16
C LEU A 33 0.86 10.70 4.54
N SER A 34 0.79 9.46 4.08
CA SER A 34 -0.46 8.82 3.72
C SER A 34 -0.54 7.43 4.35
N ILE A 35 -1.76 6.99 4.60
CA ILE A 35 -2.05 5.68 5.20
C ILE A 35 -3.17 5.06 4.38
N PHE A 36 -2.97 3.82 3.96
CA PHE A 36 -4.02 3.07 3.28
C PHE A 36 -3.96 1.59 3.66
N GLU A 37 -5.03 0.90 3.41
CA GLU A 37 -5.10 -0.53 3.65
C GLU A 37 -5.55 -1.25 2.38
N GLN A 38 -5.10 -2.49 2.27
CA GLN A 38 -5.44 -3.34 1.14
C GLN A 38 -5.89 -4.70 1.62
N TRP A 39 -6.89 -5.23 0.93
CA TRP A 39 -7.38 -6.60 1.07
C TRP A 39 -7.08 -7.31 -0.23
N CYS A 40 -6.32 -8.38 -0.16
CA CYS A 40 -5.86 -9.12 -1.34
C CYS A 40 -6.34 -10.57 -1.29
N GLU A 41 -6.89 -11.04 -2.40
CA GLU A 41 -7.20 -12.45 -2.58
C GLU A 41 -5.92 -13.27 -2.68
N PRO A 42 -5.97 -14.61 -2.42
CA PRO A 42 -4.79 -15.46 -2.53
C PRO A 42 -4.05 -15.30 -3.87
N GLY A 43 -2.74 -15.19 -3.80
CA GLY A 43 -1.86 -15.01 -4.95
C GLY A 43 -1.70 -13.58 -5.44
N LEU A 44 -2.52 -12.64 -4.97
CA LEU A 44 -2.56 -11.26 -5.45
C LEU A 44 -1.94 -10.29 -4.46
N GLY A 45 -1.55 -9.12 -4.95
CA GLY A 45 -0.90 -8.09 -4.15
C GLY A 45 -0.41 -6.94 -5.03
N ALA A 46 0.76 -6.42 -4.71
CA ALA A 46 1.39 -5.34 -5.46
C ALA A 46 2.63 -5.86 -6.18
N PRO A 47 2.68 -5.77 -7.52
CA PRO A 47 3.87 -6.15 -8.28
C PRO A 47 5.04 -5.21 -7.96
N THR A 48 6.23 -5.57 -8.42
CA THR A 48 7.45 -4.81 -8.12
C THR A 48 7.33 -3.35 -8.56
N HIS A 49 7.62 -2.47 -7.61
CA HIS A 49 7.59 -1.02 -7.80
C HIS A 49 8.52 -0.35 -6.79
N TRP A 50 8.67 0.95 -6.90
CA TRP A 50 9.38 1.74 -5.92
C TRP A 50 8.67 3.08 -5.69
N HIS A 51 8.89 3.64 -4.51
CA HIS A 51 8.41 4.96 -4.13
C HIS A 51 9.60 5.90 -3.91
N PRO A 52 9.46 7.20 -4.17
CA PRO A 52 10.53 8.16 -3.85
C PRO A 52 10.72 8.38 -2.35
N VAL A 53 9.86 7.81 -1.52
CA VAL A 53 9.83 7.97 -0.06
C VAL A 53 9.80 6.63 0.65
N GLU A 54 10.03 6.67 1.96
CA GLU A 54 9.98 5.50 2.83
C GLU A 54 8.54 4.98 2.98
N GLU A 55 8.42 3.67 3.10
CA GLU A 55 7.14 3.00 3.32
C GLU A 55 7.26 1.96 4.42
N VAL A 56 6.18 1.79 5.19
CA VAL A 56 6.04 0.65 6.11
C VAL A 56 4.83 -0.15 5.66
N LEU A 57 5.03 -1.45 5.45
CA LEU A 57 3.95 -2.41 5.18
C LEU A 57 3.76 -3.27 6.42
N THR A 58 2.56 -3.28 6.97
CA THR A 58 2.22 -4.08 8.15
C THR A 58 1.15 -5.10 7.79
N VAL A 59 1.39 -6.37 8.10
CA VAL A 59 0.37 -7.40 7.95
C VAL A 59 -0.56 -7.34 9.16
N LEU A 60 -1.84 -7.08 8.92
CA LEU A 60 -2.86 -7.06 9.97
C LEU A 60 -3.50 -8.45 10.14
N SER A 61 -3.74 -9.16 9.04
CA SER A 61 -4.21 -10.53 9.08
C SER A 61 -3.82 -11.26 7.79
N GLY A 62 -3.72 -12.58 7.87
CA GLY A 62 -3.28 -13.40 6.75
C GLY A 62 -1.77 -13.55 6.67
N GLU A 63 -1.29 -13.95 5.52
CA GLU A 63 0.12 -14.19 5.25
C GLU A 63 0.55 -13.55 3.94
N ALA A 64 1.73 -12.94 3.94
CA ALA A 64 2.29 -12.30 2.76
C ALA A 64 3.71 -12.77 2.48
N GLU A 65 4.06 -12.86 1.21
CA GLU A 65 5.43 -12.87 0.78
C GLU A 65 5.76 -11.45 0.34
N ILE A 66 6.82 -10.88 0.93
CA ILE A 66 7.28 -9.52 0.63
C ILE A 66 8.69 -9.64 0.08
N TRP A 67 8.99 -8.92 -1.01
CA TRP A 67 10.35 -8.86 -1.55
C TRP A 67 10.84 -7.42 -1.59
N ILE A 68 12.12 -7.26 -1.28
CA ILE A 68 12.81 -5.97 -1.29
C ILE A 68 14.18 -6.20 -1.94
N ASP A 69 14.45 -5.56 -3.06
CA ASP A 69 15.70 -5.69 -3.83
C ASP A 69 16.10 -7.16 -4.07
N GLY A 70 15.13 -8.02 -4.36
CA GLY A 70 15.37 -9.42 -4.64
C GLY A 70 15.39 -10.34 -3.43
N GLU A 71 15.47 -9.83 -2.21
CA GLU A 71 15.32 -10.63 -1.00
C GLU A 71 13.83 -10.87 -0.72
N ARG A 72 13.50 -12.08 -0.28
CA ARG A 72 12.12 -12.48 -0.02
C ARG A 72 11.94 -12.84 1.45
N PHE A 73 10.81 -12.39 1.99
CA PHE A 73 10.44 -12.60 3.38
C PHE A 73 9.01 -13.12 3.46
N ARG A 74 8.75 -13.97 4.44
CA ARG A 74 7.39 -14.33 4.82
C ARG A 74 6.99 -13.48 6.01
N ALA A 75 5.80 -12.89 5.93
CA ALA A 75 5.25 -12.04 6.98
C ALA A 75 3.83 -12.49 7.31
N SER A 76 3.50 -12.46 8.59
CA SER A 76 2.16 -12.76 9.09
C SER A 76 1.72 -11.63 10.01
N ALA A 77 0.52 -11.74 10.58
CA ALA A 77 -0.02 -10.73 11.47
C ALA A 77 0.99 -10.36 12.56
N GLY A 78 1.20 -9.08 12.75
CA GLY A 78 2.16 -8.56 13.73
C GLY A 78 3.55 -8.27 13.16
N HIS A 79 3.78 -8.51 11.86
CA HIS A 79 5.04 -8.18 11.21
C HIS A 79 4.92 -6.90 10.39
N SER A 80 5.97 -6.09 10.39
CA SER A 80 6.10 -4.92 9.53
C SER A 80 7.39 -5.02 8.71
N ALA A 81 7.29 -4.64 7.44
CA ALA A 81 8.45 -4.45 6.57
C ALA A 81 8.74 -2.96 6.45
N LEU A 82 9.96 -2.56 6.77
CA LEU A 82 10.42 -1.19 6.55
C LEU A 82 11.13 -1.14 5.21
N ILE A 83 10.63 -0.33 4.31
CA ILE A 83 11.14 -0.19 2.96
C ILE A 83 11.65 1.23 2.79
N THR A 84 12.97 1.38 2.72
CA THR A 84 13.56 2.71 2.54
C THR A 84 13.32 3.23 1.13
N ALA A 85 13.44 4.56 0.97
CA ALA A 85 13.13 5.23 -0.29
C ALA A 85 13.85 4.60 -1.48
N LYS A 86 13.13 4.48 -2.60
CA LYS A 86 13.64 4.03 -3.91
C LYS A 86 13.99 2.54 -3.99
N ARG A 87 13.74 1.76 -2.95
CA ARG A 87 13.96 0.30 -2.99
C ARG A 87 12.84 -0.37 -3.78
N ARG A 88 13.21 -1.26 -4.66
CA ARG A 88 12.26 -2.02 -5.49
C ARG A 88 11.68 -3.15 -4.65
N HIS A 89 10.37 -3.18 -4.55
CA HIS A 89 9.67 -4.10 -3.67
C HIS A 89 8.28 -4.41 -4.19
N GLY A 90 7.69 -5.43 -3.58
CA GLY A 90 6.32 -5.82 -3.82
C GLY A 90 5.89 -6.83 -2.80
N PHE A 91 4.66 -7.28 -2.89
CA PHE A 91 4.15 -8.34 -2.02
C PHE A 91 3.01 -9.08 -2.71
N ARG A 92 2.73 -10.27 -2.21
CA ARG A 92 1.56 -11.05 -2.61
C ARG A 92 1.00 -11.80 -1.42
N ASN A 93 -0.27 -12.10 -1.48
CA ASN A 93 -0.91 -13.01 -0.53
C ASN A 93 -0.38 -14.42 -0.77
N SER A 94 0.36 -14.95 0.21
CA SER A 94 0.93 -16.30 0.14
C SER A 94 0.13 -17.32 0.94
N GLY A 95 -0.99 -16.91 1.54
CA GLY A 95 -1.86 -17.78 2.31
C GLY A 95 -3.08 -18.26 1.52
N ASP A 96 -3.97 -18.94 2.22
CA ASP A 96 -5.19 -19.50 1.64
C ASP A 96 -6.42 -18.59 1.81
N GLY A 97 -6.35 -17.67 2.76
CA GLY A 97 -7.41 -16.72 3.04
C GLY A 97 -7.06 -15.32 2.56
N GLU A 98 -7.89 -14.35 2.91
CA GLU A 98 -7.68 -12.95 2.55
C GLU A 98 -6.48 -12.37 3.31
N LEU A 99 -5.65 -11.61 2.62
CA LEU A 99 -4.57 -10.83 3.23
C LEU A 99 -5.07 -9.42 3.49
N HIS A 100 -4.86 -8.92 4.70
CA HIS A 100 -5.17 -7.54 5.06
C HIS A 100 -3.86 -6.82 5.45
N MET A 101 -3.50 -5.80 4.68
CA MET A 101 -2.28 -5.02 4.83
C MET A 101 -2.59 -3.59 5.20
N LEU A 102 -1.72 -2.99 6.00
CA LEU A 102 -1.72 -1.54 6.26
C LEU A 102 -0.42 -0.97 5.72
N ALA A 103 -0.52 0.10 4.95
CA ALA A 103 0.63 0.78 4.38
C ALA A 103 0.71 2.22 4.90
N VAL A 104 1.92 2.65 5.23
CA VAL A 104 2.21 4.05 5.60
C VAL A 104 3.33 4.54 4.68
N LEU A 105 3.06 5.65 3.99
CA LEU A 105 4.04 6.33 3.12
C LEU A 105 4.43 7.67 3.73
N ALA A 106 5.71 8.02 3.64
CA ALA A 106 6.23 9.32 4.09
C ALA A 106 5.98 10.40 3.03
N SER A 107 4.77 10.46 2.51
CA SER A 107 4.29 11.44 1.54
C SER A 107 2.77 11.51 1.65
N PRO A 108 2.15 12.70 1.53
CA PRO A 108 0.69 12.81 1.57
C PRO A 108 0.02 12.31 0.28
N ILE A 109 0.79 12.04 -0.76
CA ILE A 109 0.28 11.46 -2.01
C ILE A 109 0.93 10.10 -2.26
N PHE A 110 0.20 9.24 -2.96
CA PHE A 110 0.75 7.98 -3.46
C PHE A 110 1.45 8.27 -4.78
N GLU A 111 2.71 7.92 -4.86
CA GLU A 111 3.49 8.00 -6.08
C GLU A 111 4.36 6.76 -6.20
N ALA A 112 4.21 6.01 -7.29
CA ALA A 112 4.91 4.75 -7.49
C ALA A 112 5.33 4.58 -8.93
N GLN A 113 6.50 3.99 -9.13
CA GLN A 113 6.98 3.57 -10.43
C GLN A 113 6.95 2.04 -10.47
N PHE A 114 6.03 1.47 -11.25
CA PHE A 114 5.94 0.02 -11.42
C PHE A 114 6.89 -0.43 -12.53
N ASP A 115 7.49 -1.62 -12.35
CA ASP A 115 8.42 -2.17 -13.32
C ASP A 115 7.77 -2.44 -14.69
N ASP A 116 6.49 -2.76 -14.68
CA ASP A 116 5.73 -3.11 -15.88
C ASP A 116 5.07 -1.90 -16.57
N SER A 117 5.35 -0.69 -16.12
CA SER A 117 4.76 0.53 -16.68
C SER A 117 5.81 1.62 -16.85
N PRO A 118 5.86 2.31 -18.00
CA PRO A 118 6.75 3.46 -18.18
C PRO A 118 6.25 4.72 -17.47
N GLU A 119 4.99 4.73 -17.02
CA GLU A 119 4.38 5.91 -16.42
C GLU A 119 4.38 5.81 -14.91
N VAL A 120 4.56 6.97 -14.24
CA VAL A 120 4.41 7.09 -12.79
C VAL A 120 2.93 7.00 -12.44
N THR A 121 2.60 6.15 -11.47
CA THR A 121 1.26 6.09 -10.90
C THR A 121 1.19 7.09 -9.75
N ARG A 122 0.22 8.00 -9.82
CA ARG A 122 0.03 9.03 -8.80
C ARG A 122 -1.43 9.05 -8.35
N ARG A 123 -1.64 9.11 -7.02
CA ARG A 123 -2.98 9.14 -6.42
C ARG A 123 -3.01 10.14 -5.28
N TRP A 124 -4.20 10.66 -5.02
CA TRP A 124 -4.54 11.47 -3.84
C TRP A 124 -3.90 12.84 -3.79
N ALA A 125 -3.42 13.36 -4.92
CA ALA A 125 -3.02 14.75 -5.00
C ALA A 125 -4.26 15.65 -4.91
N LEU A 126 -4.10 16.84 -4.38
CA LEU A 126 -5.21 17.80 -4.29
C LEU A 126 -5.78 18.07 -5.69
N GLY A 127 -7.10 18.00 -5.80
CA GLY A 127 -7.80 18.11 -7.08
C GLY A 127 -8.11 16.76 -7.72
N ASP A 128 -7.52 15.65 -7.24
CA ASP A 128 -7.83 14.31 -7.71
C ASP A 128 -9.09 13.79 -7.03
N GLY A 129 -9.80 12.91 -7.72
CA GLY A 129 -10.82 12.09 -7.10
C GLY A 129 -10.22 10.97 -6.26
N LEU A 130 -11.06 10.27 -5.51
CA LEU A 130 -10.63 9.04 -4.82
C LEU A 130 -10.42 7.87 -5.83
#